data_266bd616ddf100924adffa4b5889fc98
#
_entry.id   266bd616ddf100924adffa4b5889fc98
#
_cell.length_a   1.000
_cell.length_b   1.000
_cell.length_c   1.000
_cell.angle_alpha   90.00
_cell.angle_beta   90.00
_cell.angle_gamma   90.00
#
_symmetry.space_group_name_H-M   'P 1'
#
loop_
_entity.id
_entity.type
_entity.pdbx_description
1 polymer ?
#
loop_
_entity_poly.entity_id
_entity_poly.type
_entity_poly.pdbx_seq_one_letter_code
_entity_poly.pdbx_strand_id
1 'polypeptide(L)'
;MLVNEWVEILWGVLNVRPKTLQNYKHQYGKYLEPVMGSVELDKVEPVAIQRCLLSLPPQTSRHCLMLIKTIYREATLYGQTTANPALGLKTPAIQLSDKKFLTWEEVNSKEWGRYNEQIRFLALHGLRWSEAAVITENDIRDGFVFISKSVYGPCKSKSSIRKVPYLGHFEPLPITYKPMQKCANLHGVTVHSFRRTYAYLLKTQGVHVTTAQRLLGHSDPMMTLKVYTSVLDSEIDDAGELLLQAIS
;
A
#
# COMPACT_ATOMS: atom_id res chain seq x y z
N MET A 1 -14.09 -23.77 -23.74
CA MET A 1 -13.75 -22.32 -23.78
C MET A 1 -12.29 -22.16 -23.37
N LEU A 2 -11.51 -21.44 -24.14
CA LEU A 2 -10.12 -21.11 -23.76
C LEU A 2 -10.08 -20.10 -22.61
N VAL A 3 -9.00 -20.10 -21.83
CA VAL A 3 -8.84 -19.12 -20.74
C VAL A 3 -8.84 -17.69 -21.27
N ASN A 4 -8.20 -17.41 -22.42
CA ASN A 4 -8.21 -16.10 -23.06
C ASN A 4 -9.62 -15.63 -23.40
N GLU A 5 -10.44 -16.50 -23.97
CA GLU A 5 -11.84 -16.19 -24.34
C GLU A 5 -12.65 -15.81 -23.09
N TRP A 6 -12.50 -16.58 -22.03
CA TRP A 6 -13.15 -16.31 -20.75
C TRP A 6 -12.68 -15.00 -20.12
N VAL A 7 -11.38 -14.76 -20.11
CA VAL A 7 -10.77 -13.57 -19.50
C VAL A 7 -11.22 -12.30 -20.20
N GLU A 8 -11.38 -12.29 -21.52
CA GLU A 8 -11.94 -11.13 -22.25
C GLU A 8 -13.40 -10.85 -21.86
N ILE A 9 -14.22 -11.89 -21.70
CA ILE A 9 -15.59 -11.74 -21.18
C ILE A 9 -15.55 -11.20 -19.74
N LEU A 10 -14.67 -11.76 -18.91
CA LEU A 10 -14.53 -11.38 -17.50
C LEU A 10 -14.20 -9.91 -17.32
N TRP A 11 -13.32 -9.34 -18.16
CA TRP A 11 -13.00 -7.91 -18.08
C TRP A 11 -14.21 -6.99 -18.28
N GLY A 12 -15.22 -7.44 -18.99
CA GLY A 12 -16.45 -6.69 -19.21
C GLY A 12 -17.46 -6.75 -18.06
N VAL A 13 -17.40 -7.80 -17.24
CA VAL A 13 -18.37 -8.04 -16.15
C VAL A 13 -17.82 -7.83 -14.75
N LEU A 14 -16.51 -7.70 -14.60
CA LEU A 14 -15.85 -7.54 -13.30
C LEU A 14 -16.16 -6.17 -12.69
N ASN A 15 -16.83 -6.17 -11.55
CA ASN A 15 -17.10 -4.94 -10.79
C ASN A 15 -15.89 -4.56 -9.93
N VAL A 16 -14.87 -3.98 -10.55
CA VAL A 16 -13.67 -3.48 -9.89
C VAL A 16 -13.33 -2.06 -10.37
N ARG A 17 -12.55 -1.33 -9.59
CA ARG A 17 -12.12 0.01 -10.00
C ARG A 17 -11.25 -0.04 -11.27
N PRO A 18 -11.30 0.98 -12.15
CA PRO A 18 -10.53 1.01 -13.41
C PRO A 18 -9.04 0.71 -13.22
N LYS A 19 -8.42 1.27 -12.18
CA LYS A 19 -7.01 1.01 -11.86
C LYS A 19 -6.74 -0.44 -11.46
N THR A 20 -7.66 -1.09 -10.77
CA THR A 20 -7.55 -2.52 -10.43
C THR A 20 -7.64 -3.38 -11.67
N LEU A 21 -8.60 -3.08 -12.56
CA LEU A 21 -8.75 -3.76 -13.84
C LEU A 21 -7.49 -3.61 -14.71
N GLN A 22 -6.94 -2.40 -14.81
CA GLN A 22 -5.69 -2.15 -15.53
C GLN A 22 -4.53 -3.01 -14.98
N ASN A 23 -4.42 -3.12 -13.65
CA ASN A 23 -3.41 -3.96 -13.02
C ASN A 23 -3.64 -5.45 -13.31
N TYR A 24 -4.88 -5.91 -13.30
CA TYR A 24 -5.24 -7.29 -13.64
C TYR A 24 -4.89 -7.63 -15.09
N LYS A 25 -5.27 -6.77 -16.04
CA LYS A 25 -4.92 -6.94 -17.46
C LYS A 25 -3.40 -6.99 -17.67
N HIS A 26 -2.66 -6.10 -17.00
CA HIS A 26 -1.20 -6.11 -17.09
C HIS A 26 -0.58 -7.39 -16.50
N GLN A 27 -1.06 -7.85 -15.33
CA GLN A 27 -0.55 -9.07 -14.70
C GLN A 27 -0.89 -10.30 -15.52
N TYR A 28 -2.11 -10.37 -16.04
CA TYR A 28 -2.55 -11.46 -16.90
C TYR A 28 -1.69 -11.54 -18.15
N GLY A 29 -1.67 -10.51 -18.99
CA GLY A 29 -0.95 -10.52 -20.26
C GLY A 29 0.55 -10.75 -20.11
N LYS A 30 1.17 -10.23 -19.02
CA LYS A 30 2.60 -10.38 -18.83
C LYS A 30 3.02 -11.74 -18.28
N TYR A 31 2.25 -12.34 -17.38
CA TYR A 31 2.70 -13.49 -16.60
C TYR A 31 1.85 -14.75 -16.77
N LEU A 32 0.56 -14.61 -16.99
CA LEU A 32 -0.39 -15.73 -16.96
C LEU A 32 -0.83 -16.18 -18.36
N GLU A 33 -1.06 -15.25 -19.25
CA GLU A 33 -1.46 -15.55 -20.63
C GLU A 33 -0.46 -16.49 -21.34
N PRO A 34 0.87 -16.31 -21.24
CA PRO A 34 1.82 -17.23 -21.87
C PRO A 34 1.75 -18.67 -21.33
N VAL A 35 1.21 -18.86 -20.12
CA VAL A 35 1.16 -20.15 -19.44
C VAL A 35 -0.17 -20.87 -19.64
N MET A 36 -1.27 -20.13 -19.65
CA MET A 36 -2.60 -20.74 -19.60
C MET A 36 -3.60 -20.14 -20.61
N GLY A 37 -3.25 -19.06 -21.31
CA GLY A 37 -4.21 -18.33 -22.16
C GLY A 37 -4.79 -19.14 -23.30
N SER A 38 -3.99 -19.99 -23.94
CA SER A 38 -4.41 -20.86 -25.06
C SER A 38 -4.92 -22.24 -24.61
N VAL A 39 -5.05 -22.48 -23.31
CA VAL A 39 -5.53 -23.74 -22.75
C VAL A 39 -7.02 -23.64 -22.43
N GLU A 40 -7.78 -24.73 -22.56
CA GLU A 40 -9.16 -24.80 -22.10
C GLU A 40 -9.23 -24.68 -20.56
N LEU A 41 -10.26 -24.01 -20.04
CA LEU A 41 -10.42 -23.76 -18.60
C LEU A 41 -10.27 -25.04 -17.75
N ASP A 42 -10.88 -26.13 -18.18
CA ASP A 42 -10.88 -27.40 -17.43
C ASP A 42 -9.60 -28.23 -17.62
N LYS A 43 -8.72 -27.83 -18.55
CA LYS A 43 -7.46 -28.51 -18.86
C LYS A 43 -6.21 -27.79 -18.37
N VAL A 44 -6.38 -26.68 -17.66
CA VAL A 44 -5.24 -25.95 -17.09
C VAL A 44 -4.61 -26.77 -15.95
N GLU A 45 -3.36 -27.14 -16.13
CA GLU A 45 -2.63 -27.95 -15.16
C GLU A 45 -2.13 -27.11 -13.96
N PRO A 46 -2.46 -27.49 -12.71
CA PRO A 46 -1.96 -26.81 -11.51
C PRO A 46 -0.42 -26.73 -11.46
N VAL A 47 0.28 -27.75 -11.98
CA VAL A 47 1.76 -27.78 -12.01
C VAL A 47 2.33 -26.68 -12.90
N ALA A 48 1.72 -26.39 -14.05
CA ALA A 48 2.16 -25.31 -14.94
C ALA A 48 2.03 -23.94 -14.23
N ILE A 49 0.88 -23.70 -13.59
CA ILE A 49 0.67 -22.49 -12.78
C ILE A 49 1.68 -22.43 -11.63
N GLN A 50 1.89 -23.51 -10.88
CA GLN A 50 2.81 -23.53 -9.73
C GLN A 50 4.24 -23.19 -10.16
N ARG A 51 4.73 -23.72 -11.28
CA ARG A 51 6.06 -23.40 -11.83
C ARG A 51 6.15 -21.91 -12.18
N CYS A 52 5.15 -21.36 -12.84
CA CYS A 52 5.09 -19.91 -13.12
C CYS A 52 5.13 -19.08 -11.83
N LEU A 53 4.31 -19.40 -10.84
CA LEU A 53 4.29 -18.67 -9.58
C LEU A 53 5.63 -18.68 -8.85
N LEU A 54 6.34 -19.82 -8.86
CA LEU A 54 7.64 -19.96 -8.20
C LEU A 54 8.77 -19.22 -8.93
N SER A 55 8.64 -18.97 -10.23
CA SER A 55 9.63 -18.20 -11.00
C SER A 55 9.50 -16.68 -10.83
N LEU A 56 8.40 -16.21 -10.21
CA LEU A 56 8.11 -14.77 -10.06
C LEU A 56 8.61 -14.23 -8.70
N PRO A 57 8.93 -12.92 -8.63
CA PRO A 57 9.16 -12.27 -7.35
C PRO A 57 7.99 -12.48 -6.39
N PRO A 58 8.22 -12.68 -5.07
CA PRO A 58 7.18 -13.12 -4.13
C PRO A 58 5.89 -12.31 -4.15
N GLN A 59 5.99 -10.98 -4.21
CA GLN A 59 4.82 -10.10 -4.25
C GLN A 59 4.05 -10.20 -5.57
N THR A 60 4.77 -10.32 -6.69
CA THR A 60 4.16 -10.53 -8.02
C THR A 60 3.45 -11.87 -8.09
N SER A 61 4.12 -12.93 -7.61
CA SER A 61 3.55 -14.28 -7.51
C SER A 61 2.24 -14.27 -6.72
N ARG A 62 2.21 -13.62 -5.55
CA ARG A 62 1.00 -13.48 -4.73
C ARG A 62 -0.14 -12.80 -5.49
N HIS A 63 0.16 -11.70 -6.21
CA HIS A 63 -0.85 -10.99 -7.00
C HIS A 63 -1.37 -11.86 -8.16
N CYS A 64 -0.48 -12.58 -8.86
CA CYS A 64 -0.88 -13.52 -9.90
C CYS A 64 -1.78 -14.64 -9.35
N LEU A 65 -1.43 -15.23 -8.22
CA LEU A 65 -2.26 -16.27 -7.59
C LEU A 65 -3.65 -15.73 -7.20
N MET A 66 -3.72 -14.50 -6.66
CA MET A 66 -5.01 -13.86 -6.36
C MET A 66 -5.84 -13.63 -7.63
N LEU A 67 -5.20 -13.21 -8.71
CA LEU A 67 -5.87 -13.01 -10.00
C LEU A 67 -6.39 -14.34 -10.58
N ILE A 68 -5.59 -15.39 -10.58
CA ILE A 68 -6.04 -16.73 -11.04
C ILE A 68 -7.23 -17.21 -10.22
N LYS A 69 -7.18 -17.08 -8.89
CA LYS A 69 -8.31 -17.41 -8.02
C LYS A 69 -9.57 -16.61 -8.36
N THR A 70 -9.42 -15.33 -8.72
CA THR A 70 -10.53 -14.50 -9.18
C THR A 70 -11.08 -14.99 -10.52
N ILE A 71 -10.22 -15.26 -11.51
CA ILE A 71 -10.60 -15.76 -12.83
C ILE A 71 -11.45 -17.05 -12.70
N TYR A 72 -10.96 -18.01 -11.91
CA TYR A 72 -11.67 -19.29 -11.75
C TYR A 72 -12.88 -19.23 -10.83
N ARG A 73 -12.86 -18.39 -9.81
CA ARG A 73 -14.07 -18.15 -9.00
C ARG A 73 -15.21 -17.62 -9.85
N GLU A 74 -14.94 -16.63 -10.68
CA GLU A 74 -15.94 -16.05 -11.57
C GLU A 74 -16.34 -17.05 -12.67
N ALA A 75 -15.39 -17.80 -13.24
CA ALA A 75 -15.69 -18.85 -14.21
C ALA A 75 -16.64 -19.91 -13.63
N THR A 76 -16.43 -20.31 -12.39
CA THR A 76 -17.33 -21.24 -11.69
C THR A 76 -18.70 -20.59 -11.44
N LEU A 77 -18.73 -19.32 -11.00
CA LEU A 77 -19.98 -18.59 -10.76
C LEU A 77 -20.85 -18.50 -12.02
N TYR A 78 -20.21 -18.29 -13.17
CA TYR A 78 -20.90 -18.20 -14.48
C TYR A 78 -21.05 -19.54 -15.20
N GLY A 79 -20.77 -20.67 -14.54
CA GLY A 79 -20.97 -22.03 -15.08
C GLY A 79 -20.01 -22.41 -16.23
N GLN A 80 -18.87 -21.72 -16.36
CA GLN A 80 -17.89 -21.97 -17.41
C GLN A 80 -16.91 -23.12 -17.08
N THR A 81 -16.76 -23.45 -15.80
CA THR A 81 -15.95 -24.56 -15.30
C THR A 81 -16.42 -24.98 -13.90
N THR A 82 -16.14 -26.20 -13.53
CA THR A 82 -16.30 -26.70 -12.16
C THR A 82 -14.95 -26.86 -11.45
N ALA A 83 -13.84 -26.77 -12.19
CA ALA A 83 -12.50 -26.92 -11.68
C ALA A 83 -11.89 -25.57 -11.25
N ASN A 84 -11.03 -25.60 -10.23
CA ASN A 84 -10.21 -24.45 -9.86
C ASN A 84 -8.75 -24.91 -9.65
N PRO A 85 -7.89 -24.81 -10.67
CA PRO A 85 -6.50 -25.26 -10.60
C PRO A 85 -5.62 -24.44 -9.66
N ALA A 86 -6.13 -23.34 -9.12
CA ALA A 86 -5.40 -22.49 -8.18
C ALA A 86 -5.59 -22.90 -6.71
N LEU A 87 -6.39 -23.93 -6.45
CA LEU A 87 -6.56 -24.45 -5.08
C LEU A 87 -5.29 -25.13 -4.60
N GLY A 88 -4.86 -24.80 -3.37
CA GLY A 88 -3.68 -25.39 -2.75
C GLY A 88 -2.33 -24.87 -3.27
N LEU A 89 -2.29 -24.04 -4.33
CA LEU A 89 -1.04 -23.49 -4.85
C LEU A 89 -0.39 -22.53 -3.85
N LYS A 90 0.94 -22.51 -3.84
CA LYS A 90 1.77 -21.72 -2.94
C LYS A 90 2.58 -20.68 -3.70
N THR A 91 2.87 -19.58 -3.03
CA THR A 91 3.78 -18.54 -3.53
C THR A 91 5.08 -18.57 -2.73
N PRO A 92 6.20 -18.07 -3.30
CA PRO A 92 7.42 -17.87 -2.52
C PRO A 92 7.14 -17.01 -1.27
N ALA A 93 7.83 -17.29 -0.19
CA ALA A 93 7.69 -16.51 1.04
C ALA A 93 8.11 -15.06 0.82
N ILE A 94 7.30 -14.13 1.32
CA ILE A 94 7.66 -12.72 1.32
C ILE A 94 8.57 -12.50 2.53
N GLN A 95 9.84 -12.22 2.30
CA GLN A 95 10.71 -11.76 3.36
C GLN A 95 10.24 -10.38 3.81
N LEU A 96 9.90 -10.28 5.08
CA LEU A 96 9.61 -8.99 5.71
C LEU A 96 10.94 -8.23 5.79
N SER A 97 11.18 -7.30 4.89
CA SER A 97 12.25 -6.32 5.07
C SER A 97 11.75 -5.23 6.02
N ASP A 98 12.60 -4.86 6.96
CA ASP A 98 12.36 -3.66 7.75
C ASP A 98 12.29 -2.47 6.81
N LYS A 99 11.08 -1.94 6.72
CA LYS A 99 10.84 -0.86 5.78
C LYS A 99 11.40 0.41 6.39
N LYS A 100 12.55 0.86 5.89
CA LYS A 100 13.22 2.07 6.33
C LYS A 100 12.28 3.27 6.31
N PHE A 101 12.33 4.04 7.36
CA PHE A 101 11.77 5.38 7.46
C PHE A 101 12.84 6.29 8.09
N LEU A 102 12.61 7.57 8.08
CA LEU A 102 13.49 8.58 8.69
C LEU A 102 12.75 9.19 9.88
N THR A 103 13.47 9.59 10.92
CA THR A 103 12.89 10.42 11.97
C THR A 103 12.56 11.81 11.44
N TRP A 104 11.83 12.62 12.20
CA TRP A 104 11.55 14.00 11.78
C TRP A 104 12.84 14.81 11.65
N GLU A 105 13.75 14.66 12.58
CA GLU A 105 15.07 15.32 12.60
C GLU A 105 15.88 14.96 11.34
N GLU A 106 15.88 13.70 10.96
CA GLU A 106 16.54 13.23 9.75
C GLU A 106 15.88 13.77 8.48
N VAL A 107 14.54 13.85 8.43
CA VAL A 107 13.82 14.46 7.31
C VAL A 107 14.17 15.94 7.19
N ASN A 108 14.18 16.66 8.32
CA ASN A 108 14.39 18.09 8.34
C ASN A 108 15.83 18.50 8.06
N SER A 109 16.81 17.67 8.44
CA SER A 109 18.25 17.92 8.20
C SER A 109 18.72 17.61 6.80
N LYS A 110 17.96 16.83 6.01
CA LYS A 110 18.33 16.44 4.64
C LYS A 110 17.85 17.46 3.61
N GLU A 111 18.65 17.59 2.55
CA GLU A 111 18.29 18.38 1.38
C GLU A 111 17.54 17.52 0.36
N TRP A 112 16.30 17.89 0.07
CA TRP A 112 15.42 17.19 -0.88
C TRP A 112 15.31 17.95 -2.21
N GLY A 113 16.19 18.93 -2.46
CA GLY A 113 16.16 19.79 -3.61
C GLY A 113 14.83 20.56 -3.69
N ARG A 114 14.23 20.60 -4.86
CA ARG A 114 12.95 21.30 -5.06
C ARG A 114 11.75 20.70 -4.31
N TYR A 115 11.92 19.60 -3.57
CA TYR A 115 10.84 18.92 -2.86
C TYR A 115 10.94 19.09 -1.34
N ASN A 116 11.76 20.00 -0.84
CA ASN A 116 11.97 20.20 0.59
C ASN A 116 10.64 20.37 1.34
N GLU A 117 9.83 21.33 0.96
CA GLU A 117 8.57 21.62 1.65
C GLU A 117 7.52 20.53 1.46
N GLN A 118 7.40 19.97 0.26
CA GLN A 118 6.45 18.88 -0.02
C GLN A 118 6.78 17.62 0.79
N ILE A 119 8.06 17.30 0.97
CA ILE A 119 8.49 16.14 1.76
C ILE A 119 8.27 16.38 3.24
N ARG A 120 8.58 17.57 3.76
CA ARG A 120 8.26 17.97 5.14
C ARG A 120 6.76 17.91 5.38
N PHE A 121 5.95 18.44 4.46
CA PHE A 121 4.50 18.34 4.54
C PHE A 121 4.02 16.88 4.64
N LEU A 122 4.53 15.97 3.79
CA LEU A 122 4.19 14.55 3.85
C LEU A 122 4.60 13.90 5.19
N ALA A 123 5.77 14.24 5.71
CA ALA A 123 6.31 13.69 6.95
C ALA A 123 5.58 14.18 8.20
N LEU A 124 5.03 15.40 8.19
CA LEU A 124 4.30 15.99 9.32
C LEU A 124 2.79 15.71 9.30
N HIS A 125 2.22 15.32 8.17
CA HIS A 125 0.76 15.13 8.07
C HIS A 125 0.37 13.68 7.75
N GLY A 126 1.32 12.82 7.41
CA GLY A 126 1.09 11.40 7.18
C GLY A 126 0.15 11.08 6.02
N LEU A 127 -0.03 11.99 5.07
CA LEU A 127 -0.88 11.76 3.90
C LEU A 127 -0.26 10.72 2.96
N ARG A 128 -1.13 9.98 2.24
CA ARG A 128 -0.63 9.24 1.07
C ARG A 128 -0.28 10.27 -0.01
N TRP A 129 0.76 9.98 -0.82
CA TRP A 129 1.09 10.87 -1.92
C TRP A 129 -0.13 11.20 -2.80
N SER A 130 -0.96 10.21 -3.10
CA SER A 130 -2.15 10.41 -3.95
C SER A 130 -3.23 11.28 -3.30
N GLU A 131 -3.25 11.41 -1.99
CA GLU A 131 -4.10 12.34 -1.25
C GLU A 131 -3.47 13.74 -1.27
N ALA A 132 -2.20 13.84 -0.92
CA ALA A 132 -1.46 15.10 -0.84
C ALA A 132 -1.36 15.83 -2.19
N ALA A 133 -1.21 15.09 -3.31
CA ALA A 133 -1.09 15.66 -4.65
C ALA A 133 -2.35 16.38 -5.17
N VAL A 134 -3.47 16.29 -4.45
CA VAL A 134 -4.72 16.98 -4.79
C VAL A 134 -5.19 17.97 -3.70
N ILE A 135 -4.38 18.13 -2.63
CA ILE A 135 -4.63 19.16 -1.61
C ILE A 135 -4.34 20.53 -2.22
N THR A 136 -5.20 21.47 -1.90
CA THR A 136 -5.07 22.88 -2.22
C THR A 136 -5.14 23.70 -0.95
N GLU A 137 -4.85 24.99 -1.02
CA GLU A 137 -5.01 25.93 0.12
C GLU A 137 -6.42 25.89 0.70
N ASN A 138 -7.45 25.73 -0.13
CA ASN A 138 -8.85 25.64 0.31
C ASN A 138 -9.14 24.39 1.16
N ASP A 139 -8.30 23.37 1.08
CA ASP A 139 -8.40 22.15 1.89
C ASP A 139 -7.71 22.34 3.27
N ILE A 140 -7.03 23.50 3.49
CA ILE A 140 -6.34 23.84 4.73
C ILE A 140 -7.11 24.97 5.39
N ARG A 141 -7.82 24.67 6.46
CA ARG A 141 -8.65 25.65 7.20
C ARG A 141 -8.83 25.24 8.65
N ASP A 142 -9.14 26.20 9.50
CA ASP A 142 -9.41 25.99 10.94
C ASP A 142 -8.29 25.20 11.65
N GLY A 143 -7.03 25.37 11.23
CA GLY A 143 -5.88 24.64 11.78
C GLY A 143 -5.78 23.17 11.35
N PHE A 144 -6.50 22.75 10.31
CA PHE A 144 -6.51 21.35 9.83
C PHE A 144 -6.36 21.26 8.32
N VAL A 145 -5.80 20.14 7.86
CA VAL A 145 -5.86 19.68 6.46
C VAL A 145 -7.01 18.70 6.33
N PHE A 146 -7.94 18.95 5.41
CA PHE A 146 -9.10 18.12 5.13
C PHE A 146 -8.83 17.20 3.95
N ILE A 147 -8.94 15.89 4.15
CA ILE A 147 -8.69 14.85 3.15
C ILE A 147 -10.01 14.19 2.77
N SER A 148 -10.47 14.38 1.53
CA SER A 148 -11.71 13.79 1.00
C SER A 148 -11.54 13.11 -0.35
N LYS A 149 -10.42 13.36 -1.05
CA LYS A 149 -10.17 12.92 -2.43
C LYS A 149 -8.71 12.49 -2.62
N SER A 150 -8.43 11.90 -3.76
CA SER A 150 -7.08 11.53 -4.20
C SER A 150 -6.98 11.71 -5.72
N VAL A 151 -5.79 11.57 -6.30
CA VAL A 151 -5.59 11.56 -7.77
C VAL A 151 -6.42 10.48 -8.49
N TYR A 152 -6.95 9.52 -7.77
CA TYR A 152 -7.80 8.44 -8.29
C TYR A 152 -9.30 8.67 -8.05
N GLY A 153 -9.70 9.90 -7.72
CA GLY A 153 -11.07 10.27 -7.37
C GLY A 153 -11.36 10.24 -5.87
N PRO A 154 -12.63 10.14 -5.47
CA PRO A 154 -13.04 10.13 -4.06
C PRO A 154 -12.37 9.05 -3.23
N CYS A 155 -12.22 9.29 -1.93
CA CYS A 155 -11.63 8.33 -1.01
C CYS A 155 -12.35 6.97 -1.05
N LYS A 156 -11.59 5.86 -0.92
CA LYS A 156 -12.11 4.49 -1.04
C LYS A 156 -12.98 4.05 0.13
N SER A 157 -12.73 4.60 1.31
CA SER A 157 -13.42 4.21 2.55
C SER A 157 -13.76 5.45 3.37
N LYS A 158 -14.77 5.32 4.23
CA LYS A 158 -15.13 6.38 5.20
C LYS A 158 -13.93 6.77 6.09
N SER A 159 -13.08 5.80 6.46
CA SER A 159 -11.88 6.05 7.27
C SER A 159 -10.83 6.89 6.56
N SER A 160 -10.83 6.92 5.22
CA SER A 160 -9.92 7.76 4.44
C SER A 160 -10.36 9.22 4.40
N ILE A 161 -11.64 9.52 4.64
CA ILE A 161 -12.15 10.89 4.79
C ILE A 161 -11.87 11.31 6.22
N ARG A 162 -10.97 12.28 6.38
CA ARG A 162 -10.49 12.71 7.69
C ARG A 162 -9.90 14.10 7.65
N LYS A 163 -9.67 14.68 8.83
CA LYS A 163 -8.84 15.86 8.99
C LYS A 163 -7.62 15.53 9.84
N VAL A 164 -6.51 16.18 9.55
CA VAL A 164 -5.27 16.09 10.35
C VAL A 164 -4.86 17.50 10.76
N PRO A 165 -4.22 17.68 11.94
CA PRO A 165 -3.71 19.00 12.32
C PRO A 165 -2.75 19.53 11.27
N TYR A 166 -2.85 20.82 10.94
CA TYR A 166 -1.93 21.47 10.02
C TYR A 166 -0.70 21.96 10.77
N LEU A 167 0.46 21.44 10.37
CA LEU A 167 1.76 21.70 11.00
C LEU A 167 2.72 22.49 10.08
N GLY A 168 2.19 23.20 9.08
CA GLY A 168 2.98 24.00 8.16
C GLY A 168 3.50 23.25 6.94
N HIS A 169 4.44 23.87 6.22
CA HIS A 169 5.16 23.31 5.07
C HIS A 169 4.31 22.95 3.85
N PHE A 170 3.13 23.58 3.68
CA PHE A 170 2.33 23.32 2.51
C PHE A 170 2.91 23.98 1.26
N GLU A 171 3.23 23.14 0.29
CA GLU A 171 3.40 23.49 -1.12
C GLU A 171 2.72 22.43 -2.00
N PRO A 172 2.10 22.84 -3.12
CA PRO A 172 1.47 21.89 -4.02
C PRO A 172 2.40 20.78 -4.46
N LEU A 173 1.95 19.53 -4.33
CA LEU A 173 2.72 18.37 -4.77
C LEU A 173 2.56 18.14 -6.27
N PRO A 174 3.60 17.64 -6.96
CA PRO A 174 3.47 17.25 -8.35
C PRO A 174 2.47 16.09 -8.51
N ILE A 175 1.61 16.16 -9.52
CA ILE A 175 0.63 15.11 -9.85
C ILE A 175 1.35 13.81 -10.28
N THR A 176 2.60 13.91 -10.71
CA THR A 176 3.42 12.76 -11.10
C THR A 176 4.26 12.23 -9.95
N TYR A 177 4.03 10.96 -9.59
CA TYR A 177 4.70 10.29 -8.46
C TYR A 177 6.20 10.03 -8.69
N LYS A 178 6.59 9.66 -9.92
CA LYS A 178 7.94 9.16 -10.23
C LYS A 178 9.10 10.10 -9.86
N PRO A 179 9.04 11.42 -10.15
CA PRO A 179 10.15 12.32 -9.81
C PRO A 179 10.41 12.42 -8.31
N MET A 180 9.34 12.53 -7.50
CA MET A 180 9.45 12.57 -6.04
C MET A 180 9.95 11.24 -5.48
N GLN A 181 9.50 10.11 -6.03
CA GLN A 181 10.01 8.79 -5.66
C GLN A 181 11.50 8.65 -5.99
N LYS A 182 11.95 9.15 -7.13
CA LYS A 182 13.38 9.17 -7.50
C LYS A 182 14.19 9.97 -6.47
N CYS A 183 13.71 11.14 -6.07
CA CYS A 183 14.33 11.95 -5.02
C CYS A 183 14.41 11.18 -3.69
N ALA A 184 13.32 10.58 -3.22
CA ALA A 184 13.30 9.79 -1.99
C ALA A 184 14.27 8.60 -2.04
N ASN A 185 14.38 7.93 -3.19
CA ASN A 185 15.28 6.79 -3.39
C ASN A 185 16.77 7.17 -3.24
N LEU A 186 17.16 8.38 -3.58
CA LEU A 186 18.54 8.86 -3.37
C LEU A 186 18.94 8.86 -1.90
N HIS A 187 17.98 8.95 -1.00
CA HIS A 187 18.17 8.89 0.46
C HIS A 187 17.79 7.53 1.06
N GLY A 188 17.66 6.49 0.23
CA GLY A 188 17.38 5.11 0.67
C GLY A 188 15.96 4.86 1.18
N VAL A 189 15.01 5.78 0.92
CA VAL A 189 13.61 5.69 1.36
C VAL A 189 12.64 5.81 0.21
N THR A 190 11.37 5.60 0.47
CA THR A 190 10.27 5.78 -0.49
C THR A 190 9.40 6.97 -0.07
N VAL A 191 8.62 7.52 -0.99
CA VAL A 191 7.63 8.56 -0.63
C VAL A 191 6.66 8.08 0.46
N HIS A 192 6.33 6.78 0.49
CA HIS A 192 5.50 6.22 1.56
C HIS A 192 6.21 6.13 2.93
N SER A 193 7.53 6.22 2.94
CA SER A 193 8.30 6.24 4.20
C SER A 193 8.01 7.49 5.03
N PHE A 194 7.71 8.64 4.41
CA PHE A 194 7.35 9.87 5.13
C PHE A 194 6.05 9.72 5.94
N ARG A 195 5.11 8.94 5.46
CA ARG A 195 3.92 8.60 6.25
C ARG A 195 4.25 7.69 7.44
N ARG A 196 5.32 6.90 7.38
CA ARG A 196 5.82 6.15 8.53
C ARG A 196 6.54 7.04 9.52
N THR A 197 7.29 8.03 9.03
CA THR A 197 7.86 9.09 9.88
C THR A 197 6.76 9.74 10.72
N TYR A 198 5.62 10.10 10.11
CA TYR A 198 4.49 10.63 10.88
C TYR A 198 3.92 9.64 11.90
N ALA A 199 3.76 8.38 11.52
CA ALA A 199 3.27 7.36 12.43
C ALA A 199 4.24 7.13 13.60
N TYR A 200 5.54 7.16 13.34
CA TYR A 200 6.57 7.09 14.38
C TYR A 200 6.54 8.33 15.28
N LEU A 201 6.42 9.52 14.71
CA LEU A 201 6.29 10.77 15.47
C LEU A 201 5.07 10.74 16.40
N LEU A 202 3.91 10.26 15.92
CA LEU A 202 2.72 10.08 16.75
C LEU A 202 2.98 9.10 17.93
N LYS A 203 3.72 8.01 17.67
CA LYS A 203 4.09 7.03 18.68
C LYS A 203 4.97 7.65 19.76
N THR A 204 6.06 8.31 19.37
CA THR A 204 7.03 8.94 20.31
C THR A 204 6.43 10.07 21.13
N GLN A 205 5.40 10.73 20.60
CA GLN A 205 4.62 11.74 21.33
C GLN A 205 3.48 11.15 22.17
N GLY A 206 3.43 9.82 22.36
CA GLY A 206 2.45 9.16 23.20
C GLY A 206 1.00 9.20 22.66
N VAL A 207 0.80 9.53 21.38
CA VAL A 207 -0.56 9.56 20.80
C VAL A 207 -1.13 8.15 20.77
N HIS A 208 -2.32 7.99 21.36
CA HIS A 208 -2.95 6.68 21.43
C HIS A 208 -3.17 6.06 20.05
N VAL A 209 -2.96 4.74 19.91
CA VAL A 209 -2.99 4.02 18.63
C VAL A 209 -4.29 4.20 17.84
N THR A 210 -5.45 4.30 18.52
CA THR A 210 -6.73 4.54 17.85
C THR A 210 -6.85 5.94 17.26
N THR A 211 -6.26 6.96 17.91
CA THR A 211 -6.17 8.31 17.38
C THR A 211 -5.24 8.35 16.17
N ALA A 212 -4.08 7.72 16.27
CA ALA A 212 -3.14 7.59 15.16
C ALA A 212 -3.76 6.85 13.95
N GLN A 213 -4.54 5.79 14.20
CA GLN A 213 -5.29 5.11 13.15
C GLN A 213 -6.23 6.05 12.40
N ARG A 214 -6.95 6.92 13.12
CA ARG A 214 -7.84 7.92 12.52
C ARG A 214 -7.07 8.96 11.73
N LEU A 215 -5.98 9.50 12.28
CA LEU A 215 -5.13 10.48 11.61
C LEU A 215 -4.50 9.91 10.34
N LEU A 216 -4.06 8.67 10.38
CA LEU A 216 -3.52 7.95 9.22
C LEU A 216 -4.61 7.52 8.24
N GLY A 217 -5.87 7.40 8.65
CA GLY A 217 -6.96 6.89 7.80
C GLY A 217 -6.73 5.43 7.39
N HIS A 218 -6.34 4.58 8.33
CA HIS A 218 -6.25 3.14 8.14
C HIS A 218 -7.61 2.50 8.41
N SER A 219 -8.13 1.73 7.45
CA SER A 219 -9.35 0.94 7.62
C SER A 219 -9.12 -0.28 8.51
N ASP A 220 -7.90 -0.83 8.49
CA ASP A 220 -7.48 -1.95 9.31
C ASP A 220 -6.57 -1.46 10.45
N PRO A 221 -6.98 -1.63 11.72
CA PRO A 221 -6.18 -1.27 12.90
C PRO A 221 -4.80 -1.93 12.92
N MET A 222 -4.68 -3.15 12.39
CA MET A 222 -3.41 -3.88 12.32
C MET A 222 -2.34 -3.15 11.52
N MET A 223 -2.72 -2.29 10.56
CA MET A 223 -1.76 -1.49 9.81
C MET A 223 -1.06 -0.45 10.69
N THR A 224 -1.80 0.17 11.62
CA THR A 224 -1.24 1.14 12.58
C THR A 224 -0.48 0.39 13.67
N LEU A 225 -1.05 -0.67 14.19
CA LEU A 225 -0.45 -1.48 15.25
C LEU A 225 0.95 -1.98 14.85
N LYS A 226 1.13 -2.46 13.63
CA LYS A 226 2.44 -2.91 13.12
C LYS A 226 3.53 -1.82 13.16
N VAL A 227 3.18 -0.55 13.00
CA VAL A 227 4.14 0.57 13.14
C VAL A 227 4.38 0.88 14.61
N TYR A 228 3.33 0.81 15.44
CA TYR A 228 3.41 1.09 16.87
C TYR A 228 4.10 -0.03 17.66
N THR A 229 4.03 -1.27 17.19
CA THR A 229 4.66 -2.44 17.82
C THR A 229 6.05 -2.77 17.23
N SER A 230 6.53 -2.03 16.22
CA SER A 230 7.95 -2.05 15.88
C SER A 230 8.71 -1.38 17.02
N VAL A 231 9.08 -2.18 18.00
CA VAL A 231 9.83 -1.75 19.19
C VAL A 231 11.26 -1.50 18.74
N LEU A 232 11.79 -0.32 19.03
CA LEU A 232 13.23 -0.08 18.96
C LEU A 232 13.87 -0.74 20.18
N ASP A 233 15.08 -1.29 20.03
CA ASP A 233 15.80 -1.89 21.16
C ASP A 233 15.93 -0.92 22.34
N SER A 234 16.11 0.40 22.06
CA SER A 234 16.08 1.46 23.06
C SER A 234 14.81 1.53 23.89
N GLU A 235 13.65 1.19 23.33
CA GLU A 235 12.37 1.22 24.09
C GLU A 235 12.26 0.07 25.09
N ILE A 236 12.99 -1.03 24.86
CA ILE A 236 13.08 -2.15 25.82
C ILE A 236 13.94 -1.72 27.00
N ASP A 237 15.05 -1.03 26.73
CA ASP A 237 15.94 -0.50 27.76
C ASP A 237 15.22 0.56 28.60
N ASP A 238 14.53 1.52 27.98
CA ASP A 238 13.73 2.55 28.65
C ASP A 238 12.64 1.92 29.53
N ALA A 239 11.95 0.88 29.05
CA ALA A 239 10.95 0.16 29.83
C ALA A 239 11.58 -0.56 31.06
N GLY A 240 12.78 -1.09 30.90
CA GLY A 240 13.55 -1.68 31.99
C GLY A 240 13.86 -0.65 33.07
N GLU A 241 14.33 0.54 32.71
CA GLU A 241 14.61 1.63 33.65
C GLU A 241 13.35 2.12 34.37
N LEU A 242 12.25 2.30 33.65
CA LEU A 242 10.94 2.69 34.25
C LEU A 242 10.44 1.65 35.27
N LEU A 243 10.58 0.36 34.95
CA LEU A 243 10.20 -0.70 35.88
C LEU A 243 11.07 -0.72 37.15
N LEU A 244 12.39 -0.52 37.00
CA LEU A 244 13.31 -0.42 38.11
C LEU A 244 12.98 0.77 39.03
N GLN A 245 12.62 1.93 38.45
CA GLN A 245 12.18 3.10 39.22
C GLN A 245 10.85 2.86 39.97
N ALA A 246 9.93 2.08 39.36
CA ALA A 246 8.61 1.83 39.97
C ALA A 246 8.67 0.85 41.17
N ILE A 247 9.74 0.06 41.30
CA ILE A 247 9.92 -0.95 42.38
C ILE A 247 10.98 -0.54 43.41
N SER A 248 11.61 0.62 43.24
CA SER A 248 12.57 1.23 44.16
C SER A 248 11.87 2.12 45.18
#